data_247f21aeae366b2e41af9957bd253cf6
#
_entry.id   247f21aeae366b2e41af9957bd253cf6
#
_cell.length_a   1.000
_cell.length_b   1.000
_cell.length_c   1.000
_cell.angle_alpha   90.00
_cell.angle_beta   90.00
_cell.angle_gamma   90.00
#
_symmetry.space_group_name_H-M   'P 1'
#
loop_
_entity.id
_entity.type
_entity.pdbx_description
1 polymer ?
#
loop_
_entity_poly.entity_id
_entity_poly.type
_entity_poly.pdbx_seq_one_letter_code
_entity_poly.pdbx_strand_id
1 'polypeptide(L)'
;GCGKTTLLRIIAGLEEPDDGGQVIFNKENVTKLLIEKRNVGMVFQSYALFPNMNVKENIGYGLKVRKLDTKQIDDRVSEMLNMMSINDLSFRTIDQLSGGQRQRVALARAIAVRPRVLLLDEPLTALDAILRDRLRVEIDSLLRSLGITAIYVTHDQSEAMALGDRIVVMSDGKISQIGTPRNIYFHPENEFVADFIGTINRISGN
;
A
#
# COMPACT_ATOMS: atom_id res chain seq x y z
N GLY A 1 -5.84 -2.65 17.66
CA GLY A 1 -4.90 -2.31 16.62
C GLY A 1 -3.69 -1.55 17.14
N CYS A 2 -2.48 -1.86 16.66
CA CYS A 2 -1.23 -1.23 17.11
C CYS A 2 -0.91 0.11 16.41
N GLY A 3 -1.89 0.77 15.76
CA GLY A 3 -1.71 2.11 15.17
C GLY A 3 -1.20 2.15 13.72
N LYS A 4 -1.01 1.02 13.02
CA LYS A 4 -0.49 0.98 11.63
C LYS A 4 -1.34 1.79 10.65
N THR A 5 -2.64 1.58 10.62
CA THR A 5 -3.58 2.31 9.74
C THR A 5 -3.62 3.80 10.09
N THR A 6 -3.58 4.16 11.39
CA THR A 6 -3.50 5.56 11.83
C THR A 6 -2.24 6.23 11.29
N LEU A 7 -1.07 5.57 11.44
CA LEU A 7 0.18 6.06 10.87
C LEU A 7 0.10 6.28 9.35
N LEU A 8 -0.50 5.33 8.64
CA LEU A 8 -0.70 5.46 7.19
C LEU A 8 -1.58 6.67 6.84
N ARG A 9 -2.67 6.89 7.61
CA ARG A 9 -3.57 8.03 7.41
C ARG A 9 -2.90 9.36 7.72
N ILE A 10 -2.05 9.42 8.75
CA ILE A 10 -1.23 10.60 9.04
C ILE A 10 -0.27 10.91 7.89
N ILE A 11 0.40 9.91 7.34
CA ILE A 11 1.29 10.07 6.18
C ILE A 11 0.51 10.55 4.95
N ALA A 12 -0.69 10.02 4.73
CA ALA A 12 -1.59 10.44 3.65
C ALA A 12 -2.11 11.89 3.83
N GLY A 13 -2.21 12.38 5.06
CA GLY A 13 -2.83 13.66 5.39
C GLY A 13 -4.33 13.55 5.63
N LEU A 14 -4.83 12.36 5.94
CA LEU A 14 -6.21 12.10 6.34
C LEU A 14 -6.43 12.31 7.84
N GLU A 15 -5.37 12.22 8.62
CA GLU A 15 -5.34 12.49 10.07
C GLU A 15 -4.13 13.38 10.38
N GLU A 16 -4.23 14.18 11.44
CA GLU A 16 -3.12 14.99 11.92
C GLU A 16 -2.27 14.20 12.92
N PRO A 17 -0.94 14.36 12.90
CA PRO A 17 -0.10 13.78 13.94
C PRO A 17 -0.30 14.53 15.25
N ASP A 18 0.05 13.86 16.37
CA ASP A 18 0.13 14.51 17.69
C ASP A 18 1.12 15.69 17.66
N ASP A 19 1.04 16.54 18.69
CA ASP A 19 1.88 17.72 18.85
C ASP A 19 3.37 17.38 18.70
N GLY A 20 4.04 18.10 17.79
CA GLY A 20 5.44 17.89 17.47
C GLY A 20 5.71 16.80 16.40
N GLY A 21 4.69 16.02 16.02
CA GLY A 21 4.81 15.02 14.96
C GLY A 21 5.02 15.67 13.58
N GLN A 22 5.86 15.07 12.74
CA GLN A 22 6.18 15.57 11.42
C GLN A 22 6.16 14.47 10.36
N VAL A 23 5.67 14.82 9.17
CA VAL A 23 5.74 13.99 7.96
C VAL A 23 6.68 14.68 6.97
N ILE A 24 7.76 13.98 6.62
CA ILE A 24 8.81 14.53 5.75
C ILE A 24 9.01 13.62 4.54
N PHE A 25 8.88 14.19 3.32
CA PHE A 25 9.18 13.52 2.06
C PHE A 25 10.42 14.19 1.43
N ASN A 26 11.51 13.44 1.23
CA ASN A 26 12.72 13.95 0.61
C ASN A 26 13.17 15.34 1.16
N LYS A 27 13.23 15.51 2.48
CA LYS A 27 13.56 16.76 3.20
C LYS A 27 12.47 17.85 3.17
N GLU A 28 11.35 17.66 2.49
CA GLU A 28 10.21 18.55 2.50
C GLU A 28 9.25 18.17 3.63
N ASN A 29 8.96 19.10 4.53
CA ASN A 29 7.94 18.90 5.56
C ASN A 29 6.55 19.08 4.93
N VAL A 30 5.80 17.99 4.82
CA VAL A 30 4.46 17.95 4.23
C VAL A 30 3.34 17.86 5.26
N THR A 31 3.67 17.99 6.56
CA THR A 31 2.70 17.80 7.66
C THR A 31 1.45 18.65 7.51
N LYS A 32 1.62 19.93 7.15
CA LYS A 32 0.53 20.88 6.99
C LYS A 32 -0.01 20.99 5.56
N LEU A 33 0.51 20.18 4.63
CA LEU A 33 0.00 20.18 3.26
C LEU A 33 -1.34 19.45 3.21
N LEU A 34 -2.28 20.00 2.45
CA LEU A 34 -3.52 19.34 2.09
C LEU A 34 -3.23 18.02 1.36
N ILE A 35 -4.09 17.04 1.53
CA ILE A 35 -3.92 15.67 1.01
C ILE A 35 -3.63 15.67 -0.51
N GLU A 36 -4.34 16.48 -1.28
CA GLU A 36 -4.15 16.58 -2.74
C GLU A 36 -2.78 17.15 -3.14
N LYS A 37 -2.13 17.89 -2.25
CA LYS A 37 -0.79 18.47 -2.48
C LYS A 37 0.34 17.56 -2.04
N ARG A 38 0.08 16.56 -1.19
CA ARG A 38 1.09 15.57 -0.77
C ARG A 38 1.49 14.63 -1.90
N ASN A 39 0.66 14.51 -2.92
CA ASN A 39 0.86 13.61 -4.07
C ASN A 39 1.14 12.17 -3.65
N VAL A 40 0.31 11.61 -2.80
CA VAL A 40 0.32 10.21 -2.37
C VAL A 40 -0.77 9.43 -3.09
N GLY A 41 -0.50 8.16 -3.41
CA GLY A 41 -1.51 7.18 -3.81
C GLY A 41 -1.86 6.31 -2.61
N MET A 42 -3.13 5.94 -2.43
CA MET A 42 -3.53 5.06 -1.35
C MET A 42 -4.46 3.96 -1.85
N VAL A 43 -4.19 2.74 -1.41
CA VAL A 43 -5.06 1.57 -1.57
C VAL A 43 -5.52 1.15 -0.19
N PHE A 44 -6.82 1.20 0.03
CA PHE A 44 -7.45 0.81 1.28
C PHE A 44 -7.75 -0.70 1.30
N GLN A 45 -7.89 -1.28 2.46
CA GLN A 45 -8.27 -2.67 2.66
C GLN A 45 -9.57 -3.06 1.92
N SER A 46 -10.55 -2.16 1.87
CA SER A 46 -11.81 -2.33 1.12
C SER A 46 -11.71 -1.96 -0.36
N TYR A 47 -10.49 -1.62 -0.85
CA TYR A 47 -10.20 -1.07 -2.18
C TYR A 47 -10.83 0.30 -2.45
N ALA A 48 -11.90 0.69 -1.77
CA ALA A 48 -12.63 1.97 -1.87
C ALA A 48 -12.89 2.41 -3.33
N LEU A 49 -13.27 1.46 -4.20
CA LEU A 49 -13.62 1.73 -5.60
C LEU A 49 -14.98 2.42 -5.67
N PHE A 50 -15.16 3.29 -6.65
CA PHE A 50 -16.40 4.00 -6.88
C PHE A 50 -17.42 3.06 -7.54
N PRO A 51 -18.52 2.67 -6.86
CA PRO A 51 -19.43 1.64 -7.36
C PRO A 51 -20.23 2.10 -8.60
N ASN A 52 -20.45 3.41 -8.73
CA ASN A 52 -21.20 4.01 -9.84
C ASN A 52 -20.35 4.30 -11.08
N MET A 53 -19.09 3.84 -11.09
CA MET A 53 -18.13 4.02 -12.17
C MET A 53 -17.63 2.68 -12.66
N ASN A 54 -17.39 2.56 -13.97
CA ASN A 54 -16.70 1.40 -14.54
C ASN A 54 -15.20 1.42 -14.21
N VAL A 55 -14.46 0.39 -14.65
CA VAL A 55 -13.01 0.27 -14.40
C VAL A 55 -12.23 1.45 -14.99
N LYS A 56 -12.49 1.81 -16.26
CA LYS A 56 -11.83 2.94 -16.94
C LYS A 56 -12.05 4.25 -16.19
N GLU A 57 -13.26 4.50 -15.75
CA GLU A 57 -13.64 5.70 -15.00
C GLU A 57 -13.01 5.75 -13.62
N ASN A 58 -12.96 4.62 -12.90
CA ASN A 58 -12.27 4.52 -11.62
C ASN A 58 -10.79 4.89 -11.76
N ILE A 59 -10.09 4.32 -12.75
CA ILE A 59 -8.66 4.59 -12.98
C ILE A 59 -8.44 6.06 -13.36
N GLY A 60 -9.29 6.61 -14.24
CA GLY A 60 -9.19 7.97 -14.75
C GLY A 60 -9.63 9.06 -13.77
N TYR A 61 -10.30 8.71 -12.67
CA TYR A 61 -10.91 9.69 -11.77
C TYR A 61 -9.92 10.73 -11.24
N GLY A 62 -8.78 10.29 -10.69
CA GLY A 62 -7.77 11.20 -10.14
C GLY A 62 -7.13 12.11 -11.20
N LEU A 63 -7.04 11.64 -12.45
CA LEU A 63 -6.54 12.44 -13.57
C LEU A 63 -7.53 13.54 -13.96
N LYS A 64 -8.85 13.23 -13.95
CA LYS A 64 -9.93 14.22 -14.17
C LYS A 64 -9.92 15.31 -13.08
N VAL A 65 -9.77 14.91 -11.80
CA VAL A 65 -9.67 15.87 -10.67
C VAL A 65 -8.48 16.81 -10.87
N ARG A 66 -7.37 16.31 -11.42
CA ARG A 66 -6.17 17.11 -11.76
C ARG A 66 -6.33 17.94 -13.04
N LYS A 67 -7.49 17.88 -13.69
CA LYS A 67 -7.84 18.65 -14.90
C LYS A 67 -6.91 18.38 -16.09
N LEU A 68 -6.42 17.13 -16.24
CA LEU A 68 -5.71 16.72 -17.46
C LEU A 68 -6.69 16.72 -18.65
N ASP A 69 -6.17 16.90 -19.85
CA ASP A 69 -6.98 16.79 -21.06
C ASP A 69 -7.42 15.33 -21.35
N THR A 70 -8.48 15.18 -22.14
CA THR A 70 -9.09 13.88 -22.42
C THR A 70 -8.09 12.88 -23.01
N LYS A 71 -7.23 13.35 -23.92
CA LYS A 71 -6.22 12.47 -24.56
C LYS A 71 -5.22 11.96 -23.54
N GLN A 72 -4.68 12.84 -22.69
CA GLN A 72 -3.76 12.46 -21.60
C GLN A 72 -4.39 11.44 -20.64
N ILE A 73 -5.67 11.63 -20.32
CA ILE A 73 -6.42 10.69 -19.48
C ILE A 73 -6.55 9.34 -20.15
N ASP A 74 -6.99 9.31 -21.42
CA ASP A 74 -7.19 8.06 -22.18
C ASP A 74 -5.89 7.30 -22.36
N ASP A 75 -4.80 7.99 -22.72
CA ASP A 75 -3.47 7.39 -22.87
C ASP A 75 -2.99 6.78 -21.55
N ARG A 76 -3.13 7.51 -20.44
CA ARG A 76 -2.70 7.04 -19.12
C ARG A 76 -3.57 5.90 -18.59
N VAL A 77 -4.87 5.94 -18.80
CA VAL A 77 -5.77 4.86 -18.41
C VAL A 77 -5.46 3.59 -19.22
N SER A 78 -5.20 3.71 -20.53
CA SER A 78 -4.81 2.58 -21.37
C SER A 78 -3.49 1.96 -20.90
N GLU A 79 -2.51 2.78 -20.54
CA GLU A 79 -1.25 2.32 -19.96
C GLU A 79 -1.50 1.51 -18.67
N MET A 80 -2.36 2.00 -17.77
CA MET A 80 -2.68 1.32 -16.52
C MET A 80 -3.44 0.01 -16.74
N LEU A 81 -4.39 -0.02 -17.66
CA LEU A 81 -5.14 -1.23 -18.01
C LEU A 81 -4.21 -2.33 -18.55
N ASN A 82 -3.26 -1.95 -19.43
CA ASN A 82 -2.24 -2.86 -19.94
C ASN A 82 -1.31 -3.37 -18.83
N MET A 83 -0.78 -2.46 -18.02
CA MET A 83 0.14 -2.78 -16.92
C MET A 83 -0.46 -3.78 -15.93
N MET A 84 -1.76 -3.65 -15.62
CA MET A 84 -2.49 -4.54 -14.71
C MET A 84 -3.10 -5.76 -15.40
N SER A 85 -2.96 -5.90 -16.75
CA SER A 85 -3.57 -6.98 -17.52
C SER A 85 -5.09 -7.09 -17.31
N ILE A 86 -5.80 -5.95 -17.38
CA ILE A 86 -7.25 -5.83 -17.17
C ILE A 86 -7.96 -5.07 -18.32
N ASN A 87 -7.41 -5.08 -19.52
CA ASN A 87 -7.97 -4.36 -20.67
C ASN A 87 -9.40 -4.79 -21.00
N ASP A 88 -9.66 -6.09 -20.94
CA ASP A 88 -10.96 -6.72 -21.17
C ASP A 88 -12.04 -6.34 -20.15
N LEU A 89 -11.62 -5.74 -19.04
CA LEU A 89 -12.51 -5.32 -17.95
C LEU A 89 -12.85 -3.83 -17.98
N SER A 90 -12.30 -3.05 -18.92
CA SER A 90 -12.33 -1.58 -18.92
C SER A 90 -13.73 -0.97 -18.75
N PHE A 91 -14.75 -1.60 -19.31
CA PHE A 91 -16.14 -1.14 -19.25
C PHE A 91 -17.00 -1.88 -18.21
N ARG A 92 -16.44 -2.86 -17.47
CA ARG A 92 -17.17 -3.55 -16.40
C ARG A 92 -17.40 -2.65 -15.21
N THR A 93 -18.53 -2.85 -14.53
CA THR A 93 -18.81 -2.24 -13.23
C THR A 93 -18.12 -3.01 -12.10
N ILE A 94 -17.96 -2.39 -10.96
CA ILE A 94 -17.12 -2.94 -9.86
C ILE A 94 -17.72 -4.21 -9.26
N ASP A 95 -19.05 -4.34 -9.25
CA ASP A 95 -19.78 -5.53 -8.79
C ASP A 95 -19.50 -6.77 -9.65
N GLN A 96 -19.16 -6.60 -10.92
CA GLN A 96 -18.84 -7.68 -11.86
C GLN A 96 -17.40 -8.21 -11.73
N LEU A 97 -16.61 -7.67 -10.81
CA LEU A 97 -15.18 -8.00 -10.65
C LEU A 97 -14.96 -8.96 -9.48
N SER A 98 -14.02 -9.89 -9.67
CA SER A 98 -13.46 -10.69 -8.57
C SER A 98 -12.65 -9.82 -7.60
N GLY A 99 -12.34 -10.35 -6.39
CA GLY A 99 -11.51 -9.66 -5.40
C GLY A 99 -10.14 -9.22 -5.97
N GLY A 100 -9.43 -10.12 -6.64
CA GLY A 100 -8.14 -9.80 -7.27
C GLY A 100 -8.26 -8.79 -8.40
N GLN A 101 -9.34 -8.80 -9.19
CA GLN A 101 -9.60 -7.79 -10.22
C GLN A 101 -9.86 -6.41 -9.60
N ARG A 102 -10.66 -6.35 -8.52
CA ARG A 102 -10.89 -5.09 -7.77
C ARG A 102 -9.59 -4.52 -7.23
N GLN A 103 -8.72 -5.36 -6.70
CA GLN A 103 -7.41 -4.95 -6.21
C GLN A 103 -6.54 -4.35 -7.32
N ARG A 104 -6.46 -5.00 -8.50
CA ARG A 104 -5.71 -4.49 -9.65
C ARG A 104 -6.26 -3.14 -10.13
N VAL A 105 -7.58 -2.95 -10.11
CA VAL A 105 -8.21 -1.65 -10.42
C VAL A 105 -7.84 -0.59 -9.39
N ALA A 106 -7.83 -0.93 -8.09
CA ALA A 106 -7.44 -0.01 -7.02
C ALA A 106 -5.97 0.41 -7.13
N LEU A 107 -5.07 -0.54 -7.41
CA LEU A 107 -3.66 -0.26 -7.68
C LEU A 107 -3.49 0.62 -8.92
N ALA A 108 -4.15 0.28 -10.05
CA ALA A 108 -4.12 1.09 -11.26
C ALA A 108 -4.56 2.53 -11.00
N ARG A 109 -5.66 2.73 -10.27
CA ARG A 109 -6.16 4.05 -9.88
C ARG A 109 -5.16 4.84 -9.03
N ALA A 110 -4.55 4.18 -8.05
CA ALA A 110 -3.58 4.83 -7.17
C ALA A 110 -2.27 5.22 -7.89
N ILE A 111 -1.83 4.40 -8.85
CA ILE A 111 -0.59 4.61 -9.62
C ILE A 111 -0.82 5.56 -10.81
N ALA A 112 -2.04 5.63 -11.37
CA ALA A 112 -2.37 6.47 -12.52
C ALA A 112 -1.91 7.92 -12.35
N VAL A 113 -2.06 8.47 -11.14
CA VAL A 113 -1.70 9.85 -10.81
C VAL A 113 -0.19 10.07 -10.57
N ARG A 114 0.67 9.05 -10.77
CA ARG A 114 2.12 9.10 -10.54
C ARG A 114 2.46 9.66 -9.16
N PRO A 115 2.08 8.95 -8.09
CA PRO A 115 2.32 9.43 -6.72
C PRO A 115 3.82 9.40 -6.36
N ARG A 116 4.24 10.25 -5.41
CA ARG A 116 5.58 10.22 -4.81
C ARG A 116 5.76 9.02 -3.88
N VAL A 117 4.68 8.64 -3.20
CA VAL A 117 4.63 7.52 -2.25
C VAL A 117 3.31 6.78 -2.46
N LEU A 118 3.36 5.46 -2.49
CA LEU A 118 2.19 4.59 -2.51
C LEU A 118 1.98 3.97 -1.13
N LEU A 119 0.78 4.15 -0.61
CA LEU A 119 0.36 3.64 0.70
C LEU A 119 -0.59 2.47 0.49
N LEU A 120 -0.27 1.32 1.04
CA LEU A 120 -1.03 0.08 0.89
C LEU A 120 -1.47 -0.40 2.29
N ASP A 121 -2.77 -0.29 2.57
CA ASP A 121 -3.34 -0.69 3.87
C ASP A 121 -3.97 -2.08 3.76
N GLU A 122 -3.24 -3.10 4.17
CA GLU A 122 -3.64 -4.51 4.15
C GLU A 122 -4.25 -4.97 2.81
N PRO A 123 -3.60 -4.71 1.66
CA PRO A 123 -4.25 -4.83 0.36
C PRO A 123 -4.59 -6.27 -0.04
N LEU A 124 -4.05 -7.29 0.62
CA LEU A 124 -4.25 -8.70 0.28
C LEU A 124 -5.15 -9.47 1.26
N THR A 125 -5.57 -8.86 2.36
CA THR A 125 -6.27 -9.54 3.47
C THR A 125 -7.61 -10.18 3.04
N ALA A 126 -8.31 -9.58 2.08
CA ALA A 126 -9.62 -10.05 1.64
C ALA A 126 -9.56 -11.21 0.60
N LEU A 127 -8.38 -11.78 0.33
CA LEU A 127 -8.16 -12.79 -0.69
C LEU A 127 -7.87 -14.16 -0.09
N ASP A 128 -8.19 -15.22 -0.86
CA ASP A 128 -7.75 -16.58 -0.54
C ASP A 128 -6.22 -16.72 -0.64
N ALA A 129 -5.67 -17.76 0.00
CA ALA A 129 -4.22 -17.93 0.15
C ALA A 129 -3.48 -18.04 -1.20
N ILE A 130 -4.03 -18.79 -2.17
CA ILE A 130 -3.39 -19.02 -3.47
C ILE A 130 -3.33 -17.71 -4.26
N LEU A 131 -4.43 -16.97 -4.31
CA LEU A 131 -4.51 -15.70 -5.01
C LEU A 131 -3.64 -14.63 -4.32
N ARG A 132 -3.58 -14.64 -2.98
CA ARG A 132 -2.72 -13.75 -2.19
C ARG A 132 -1.25 -13.92 -2.54
N ASP A 133 -0.74 -15.15 -2.55
CA ASP A 133 0.67 -15.43 -2.88
C ASP A 133 1.02 -14.98 -4.30
N ARG A 134 0.16 -15.23 -5.25
CA ARG A 134 0.34 -14.79 -6.64
C ARG A 134 0.38 -13.27 -6.75
N LEU A 135 -0.61 -12.58 -6.16
CA LEU A 135 -0.70 -11.12 -6.22
C LEU A 135 0.42 -10.42 -5.44
N ARG A 136 0.93 -11.05 -4.37
CA ARG A 136 2.11 -10.54 -3.65
C ARG A 136 3.31 -10.40 -4.58
N VAL A 137 3.61 -11.44 -5.36
CA VAL A 137 4.73 -11.43 -6.32
C VAL A 137 4.49 -10.40 -7.43
N GLU A 138 3.27 -10.30 -7.94
CA GLU A 138 2.90 -9.33 -8.98
C GLU A 138 3.06 -7.88 -8.47
N ILE A 139 2.61 -7.59 -7.25
CA ILE A 139 2.73 -6.26 -6.62
C ILE A 139 4.20 -5.89 -6.41
N ASP A 140 5.02 -6.80 -5.87
CA ASP A 140 6.46 -6.55 -5.67
C ASP A 140 7.14 -6.21 -7.00
N SER A 141 6.95 -7.06 -8.00
CA SER A 141 7.51 -6.83 -9.35
C SER A 141 7.08 -5.49 -9.94
N LEU A 142 5.80 -5.13 -9.79
CA LEU A 142 5.24 -3.87 -10.25
C LEU A 142 5.89 -2.67 -9.53
N LEU A 143 5.94 -2.68 -8.20
CA LEU A 143 6.51 -1.59 -7.42
C LEU A 143 7.98 -1.36 -7.73
N ARG A 144 8.75 -2.44 -7.87
CA ARG A 144 10.17 -2.38 -8.25
C ARG A 144 10.37 -1.84 -9.65
N SER A 145 9.55 -2.29 -10.62
CA SER A 145 9.63 -1.82 -12.01
C SER A 145 9.33 -0.31 -12.16
N LEU A 146 8.47 0.21 -11.30
CA LEU A 146 8.09 1.62 -11.30
C LEU A 146 9.03 2.51 -10.48
N GLY A 147 9.89 1.94 -9.64
CA GLY A 147 10.78 2.68 -8.74
C GLY A 147 10.03 3.57 -7.74
N ILE A 148 8.78 3.22 -7.39
CA ILE A 148 7.94 3.99 -6.47
C ILE A 148 8.26 3.58 -5.03
N THR A 149 8.47 4.55 -4.15
CA THR A 149 8.52 4.30 -2.70
C THR A 149 7.14 3.86 -2.23
N ALA A 150 7.05 2.65 -1.64
CA ALA A 150 5.81 2.12 -1.11
C ALA A 150 5.91 1.91 0.41
N ILE A 151 4.83 2.21 1.11
CA ILE A 151 4.62 1.80 2.51
C ILE A 151 3.50 0.78 2.52
N TYR A 152 3.86 -0.44 2.90
CA TYR A 152 2.98 -1.60 2.89
C TYR A 152 2.64 -2.00 4.33
N VAL A 153 1.38 -1.89 4.71
CA VAL A 153 0.89 -2.34 6.01
C VAL A 153 0.29 -3.73 5.87
N THR A 154 0.72 -4.63 6.72
CA THR A 154 0.19 -6.00 6.80
C THR A 154 0.24 -6.51 8.24
N HIS A 155 -0.56 -7.50 8.54
CA HIS A 155 -0.45 -8.33 9.74
C HIS A 155 0.15 -9.72 9.43
N ASP A 156 0.43 -9.99 8.14
CA ASP A 156 1.05 -11.24 7.68
C ASP A 156 2.57 -11.07 7.64
N GLN A 157 3.26 -11.89 8.43
CA GLN A 157 4.71 -11.88 8.55
C GLN A 157 5.39 -12.27 7.23
N SER A 158 4.83 -13.25 6.52
CA SER A 158 5.38 -13.73 5.25
C SER A 158 5.31 -12.65 4.17
N GLU A 159 4.27 -11.83 4.16
CA GLU A 159 4.19 -10.65 3.28
C GLU A 159 5.28 -9.64 3.63
N ALA A 160 5.41 -9.27 4.91
CA ALA A 160 6.39 -8.30 5.36
C ALA A 160 7.84 -8.74 5.03
N MET A 161 8.14 -10.02 5.28
CA MET A 161 9.47 -10.59 5.03
C MET A 161 9.81 -10.71 3.54
N ALA A 162 8.80 -10.94 2.68
CA ALA A 162 9.00 -11.12 1.25
C ALA A 162 9.06 -9.81 0.47
N LEU A 163 8.27 -8.80 0.88
CA LEU A 163 8.10 -7.54 0.13
C LEU A 163 9.01 -6.42 0.62
N GLY A 164 9.32 -6.39 1.93
CA GLY A 164 9.95 -5.24 2.55
C GLY A 164 11.47 -5.17 2.31
N ASP A 165 11.98 -4.07 1.78
CA ASP A 165 13.41 -3.73 1.89
C ASP A 165 13.77 -3.36 3.33
N ARG A 166 12.81 -2.77 4.06
CA ARG A 166 12.87 -2.46 5.48
C ARG A 166 11.54 -2.79 6.13
N ILE A 167 11.58 -3.38 7.32
CA ILE A 167 10.41 -3.72 8.12
C ILE A 167 10.39 -2.84 9.36
N VAL A 168 9.21 -2.33 9.71
CA VAL A 168 8.92 -1.65 10.96
C VAL A 168 7.95 -2.53 11.74
N VAL A 169 8.41 -3.09 12.86
CA VAL A 169 7.57 -3.86 13.78
C VAL A 169 6.97 -2.91 14.81
N MET A 170 5.65 -2.93 14.93
CA MET A 170 4.91 -2.06 15.85
C MET A 170 4.11 -2.86 16.86
N SER A 171 4.15 -2.44 18.13
CA SER A 171 3.32 -2.94 19.22
C SER A 171 2.83 -1.79 20.10
N ASP A 172 1.56 -1.82 20.48
CA ASP A 172 0.95 -0.85 21.42
C ASP A 172 1.22 0.63 21.06
N GLY A 173 1.12 0.94 19.77
CA GLY A 173 1.35 2.30 19.26
C GLY A 173 2.82 2.72 19.19
N LYS A 174 3.77 1.83 19.49
CA LYS A 174 5.21 2.11 19.50
C LYS A 174 5.93 1.27 18.46
N ILE A 175 7.05 1.78 17.99
CA ILE A 175 7.99 1.03 17.16
C ILE A 175 8.80 0.13 18.08
N SER A 176 8.73 -1.20 17.86
CA SER A 176 9.51 -2.19 18.59
C SER A 176 10.87 -2.44 17.95
N GLN A 177 10.94 -2.45 16.61
CA GLN A 177 12.21 -2.60 15.88
C GLN A 177 12.06 -2.10 14.44
N ILE A 178 13.16 -1.61 13.86
CA ILE A 178 13.27 -1.28 12.44
C ILE A 178 14.52 -1.96 11.88
N GLY A 179 14.37 -2.72 10.78
CA GLY A 179 15.50 -3.40 10.17
C GLY A 179 15.19 -3.96 8.78
N THR A 180 16.21 -4.56 8.16
CA THR A 180 15.99 -5.41 6.98
C THR A 180 15.30 -6.71 7.42
N PRO A 181 14.60 -7.44 6.52
CA PRO A 181 14.02 -8.75 6.85
C PRO A 181 15.03 -9.68 7.56
N ARG A 182 16.25 -9.74 7.04
CA ARG A 182 17.32 -10.56 7.63
C ARG A 182 17.68 -10.12 9.05
N ASN A 183 17.79 -8.80 9.30
CA ASN A 183 18.09 -8.30 10.62
C ASN A 183 16.98 -8.61 11.63
N ILE A 184 15.73 -8.36 11.25
CA ILE A 184 14.57 -8.65 12.10
C ILE A 184 14.48 -10.13 12.45
N TYR A 185 14.79 -11.04 11.49
CA TYR A 185 14.72 -12.48 11.70
C TYR A 185 15.86 -13.01 12.59
N PHE A 186 17.12 -12.62 12.32
CA PHE A 186 18.29 -13.18 13.02
C PHE A 186 18.70 -12.40 14.28
N HIS A 187 18.26 -11.16 14.42
CA HIS A 187 18.64 -10.27 15.52
C HIS A 187 17.42 -9.51 16.06
N PRO A 188 16.38 -10.23 16.58
CA PRO A 188 15.24 -9.57 17.19
C PRO A 188 15.69 -8.82 18.45
N GLU A 189 15.25 -7.57 18.60
CA GLU A 189 15.64 -6.69 19.72
C GLU A 189 14.91 -7.02 21.03
N ASN A 190 13.78 -7.73 20.96
CA ASN A 190 13.02 -8.15 22.12
C ASN A 190 12.18 -9.39 21.83
N GLU A 191 11.62 -9.98 22.90
CA GLU A 191 10.81 -11.20 22.80
C GLU A 191 9.58 -11.04 21.90
N PHE A 192 8.94 -9.88 21.92
CA PHE A 192 7.77 -9.61 21.08
C PHE A 192 8.12 -9.73 19.61
N VAL A 193 9.23 -9.15 19.17
CA VAL A 193 9.69 -9.25 17.79
C VAL A 193 10.03 -10.69 17.43
N ALA A 194 10.72 -11.40 18.31
CA ALA A 194 11.08 -12.80 18.11
C ALA A 194 9.84 -13.70 17.95
N ASP A 195 8.85 -13.56 18.84
CA ASP A 195 7.58 -14.29 18.77
C ASP A 195 6.76 -13.92 17.54
N PHE A 196 6.81 -12.64 17.14
CA PHE A 196 6.06 -12.16 15.98
C PHE A 196 6.61 -12.70 14.67
N ILE A 197 7.94 -12.89 14.54
CA ILE A 197 8.59 -13.26 13.27
C ILE A 197 8.67 -14.77 13.07
N GLY A 198 8.64 -15.57 14.10
CA GLY A 198 8.80 -17.02 13.98
C GLY A 198 8.42 -17.81 15.21
N THR A 199 8.49 -19.12 15.08
CA THR A 199 8.35 -20.03 16.23
C THR A 199 9.66 -20.08 16.97
N ILE A 200 9.66 -19.59 18.22
CA ILE A 200 10.85 -19.62 19.07
C ILE A 200 10.73 -20.68 20.17
N ASN A 201 11.86 -21.30 20.50
CA ASN A 201 11.98 -22.12 21.70
C ASN A 201 12.57 -21.26 22.82
N ARG A 202 11.83 -21.10 23.93
CA ARG A 202 12.29 -20.37 25.09
C ARG A 202 12.96 -21.33 26.06
N ILE A 203 14.22 -21.08 26.37
CA ILE A 203 14.97 -21.83 27.37
C ILE A 203 15.31 -20.85 28.49
N SER A 204 14.80 -21.10 29.68
CA SER A 204 15.19 -20.35 30.87
C SER A 204 16.62 -20.75 31.23
N GLY A 205 17.56 -19.82 31.11
CA GLY A 205 18.91 -19.97 31.63
C GLY A 205 18.95 -19.57 33.11
N ASN A 206 19.65 -20.34 33.92
CA ASN A 206 20.02 -19.97 35.29
C ASN A 206 21.24 -19.06 35.26
#